data_2ac92963605e97eec279bc107ce60f0b
#
_entry.id   2ac92963605e97eec279bc107ce60f0b
#
_cell.length_a   1.000
_cell.length_b   1.000
_cell.length_c   1.000
_cell.angle_alpha   90.00
_cell.angle_beta   90.00
_cell.angle_gamma   90.00
#
_symmetry.space_group_name_H-M   'P 1'
#
loop_
_entity.id
_entity.type
_entity.pdbx_description
1 polymer ?
#
loop_
_entity_poly.entity_id
_entity_poly.type
_entity_poly.pdbx_seq_one_letter_code
_entity_poly.pdbx_strand_id
1 'polypeptide(L)'
;MMIYNSNNIPAIHTYKDAVRYGARVLKQADIDNPDYDALELFLYVTGIDRTTYLINATDEIDNEALRKYLVYIIKRSHHIPLQHIMGYTYFYGRKYIVNEHVLVPRQDTEVLVEEVAKLTSADSRVLDMCTGSGCIIISLASLGHTYSGIHGAVGVDVSLDALEVAQNNKDINNVPYVELIQSDMFEALEGRGMKFDVIVSNPPYIPTRVIKGLDEEVRLHDPFIALDGDEDGLKFYRIITDKARDYLNKDGYLCYEIGHDQAAKVSDILSSYG
;
A
#
# COMPACT_ATOMS: atom_id res chain seq x y z
N MET A 1 -16.83 -11.51 22.53
CA MET A 1 -16.03 -12.65 23.06
C MET A 1 -16.70 -13.95 22.64
N MET A 2 -16.35 -14.47 21.43
CA MET A 2 -16.84 -15.78 21.01
C MET A 2 -16.00 -16.85 21.72
N ILE A 3 -16.65 -17.65 22.56
CA ILE A 3 -16.05 -18.81 23.22
C ILE A 3 -15.90 -19.88 22.16
N TYR A 4 -14.68 -20.13 21.69
CA TYR A 4 -14.35 -21.28 20.85
C TYR A 4 -14.61 -22.56 21.66
N ASN A 5 -15.70 -23.21 21.35
CA ASN A 5 -16.01 -24.52 21.92
C ASN A 5 -15.25 -25.56 21.10
N SER A 6 -14.19 -26.11 21.67
CA SER A 6 -13.31 -27.12 21.03
C SER A 6 -14.04 -28.39 20.54
N ASN A 7 -15.31 -28.56 20.88
CA ASN A 7 -16.10 -29.73 20.52
C ASN A 7 -16.84 -29.60 19.16
N ASN A 8 -16.69 -28.51 18.41
CA ASN A 8 -17.42 -28.27 17.16
C ASN A 8 -16.52 -27.88 15.97
N ILE A 9 -15.22 -28.13 16.03
CA ILE A 9 -14.39 -28.02 14.82
C ILE A 9 -14.69 -29.30 14.00
N PRO A 10 -15.27 -29.16 12.79
CA PRO A 10 -15.43 -30.32 11.91
C PRO A 10 -14.06 -30.93 11.66
N ALA A 11 -14.00 -32.24 11.53
CA ALA A 11 -12.76 -32.93 11.23
C ALA A 11 -12.19 -32.38 9.92
N ILE A 12 -11.09 -31.65 10.01
CA ILE A 12 -10.35 -31.08 8.87
C ILE A 12 -9.23 -32.04 8.56
N HIS A 13 -9.35 -32.76 7.45
CA HIS A 13 -8.38 -33.78 7.07
C HIS A 13 -7.61 -33.40 5.80
N THR A 14 -8.31 -32.75 4.85
CA THR A 14 -7.74 -32.46 3.55
C THR A 14 -7.53 -30.95 3.31
N TYR A 15 -6.73 -30.62 2.27
CA TYR A 15 -6.55 -29.24 1.82
C TYR A 15 -7.88 -28.56 1.55
N LYS A 16 -8.77 -29.25 0.85
CA LYS A 16 -10.12 -28.74 0.52
C LYS A 16 -10.96 -28.50 1.79
N ASP A 17 -10.87 -29.38 2.79
CA ASP A 17 -11.60 -29.18 4.05
C ASP A 17 -11.10 -27.94 4.78
N ALA A 18 -9.76 -27.74 4.82
CA ALA A 18 -9.15 -26.57 5.46
C ALA A 18 -9.63 -25.26 4.79
N VAL A 19 -9.51 -25.16 3.47
CA VAL A 19 -9.92 -23.95 2.72
C VAL A 19 -11.42 -23.68 2.88
N ARG A 20 -12.27 -24.72 2.78
CA ARG A 20 -13.72 -24.57 3.00
C ARG A 20 -14.07 -24.10 4.42
N TYR A 21 -13.35 -24.61 5.41
CA TYR A 21 -13.52 -24.18 6.80
C TYR A 21 -13.16 -22.72 6.94
N GLY A 22 -11.99 -22.31 6.43
CA GLY A 22 -11.52 -20.93 6.46
C GLY A 22 -12.52 -19.97 5.79
N ALA A 23 -12.93 -20.28 4.57
CA ALA A 23 -13.91 -19.48 3.83
C ALA A 23 -15.22 -19.30 4.61
N ARG A 24 -15.71 -20.35 5.26
CA ARG A 24 -16.91 -20.27 6.10
C ARG A 24 -16.72 -19.36 7.31
N VAL A 25 -15.55 -19.44 7.99
CA VAL A 25 -15.23 -18.57 9.14
C VAL A 25 -15.16 -17.11 8.69
N LEU A 26 -14.47 -16.83 7.57
CA LEU A 26 -14.35 -15.48 7.04
C LEU A 26 -15.70 -14.91 6.56
N LYS A 27 -16.54 -15.74 5.95
CA LYS A 27 -17.91 -15.34 5.57
C LYS A 27 -18.78 -14.99 6.78
N GLN A 28 -18.63 -15.69 7.90
CA GLN A 28 -19.35 -15.39 9.15
C GLN A 28 -18.86 -14.10 9.83
N ALA A 29 -17.65 -13.65 9.46
CA ALA A 29 -17.03 -12.41 9.90
C ALA A 29 -17.23 -11.26 8.90
N ASP A 30 -18.14 -11.39 7.92
CA ASP A 30 -18.45 -10.40 6.89
C ASP A 30 -17.23 -9.92 6.09
N ILE A 31 -16.28 -10.82 5.81
CA ILE A 31 -15.16 -10.54 4.91
C ILE A 31 -15.66 -10.61 3.46
N ASP A 32 -15.35 -9.61 2.65
CA ASP A 32 -15.88 -9.44 1.29
C ASP A 32 -15.57 -10.60 0.32
N ASN A 33 -14.35 -11.11 0.35
CA ASN A 33 -13.87 -12.17 -0.54
C ASN A 33 -13.42 -13.41 0.22
N PRO A 34 -14.29 -14.06 1.02
CA PRO A 34 -13.89 -15.08 1.99
C PRO A 34 -13.24 -16.31 1.37
N ASP A 35 -13.71 -16.73 0.19
CA ASP A 35 -13.16 -17.89 -0.52
C ASP A 35 -11.75 -17.61 -1.07
N TYR A 36 -11.55 -16.41 -1.59
CA TYR A 36 -10.26 -15.96 -2.10
C TYR A 36 -9.24 -15.86 -0.95
N ASP A 37 -9.60 -15.15 0.12
CA ASP A 37 -8.70 -14.92 1.25
C ASP A 37 -8.33 -16.24 1.94
N ALA A 38 -9.29 -17.14 2.13
CA ALA A 38 -9.04 -18.45 2.70
C ALA A 38 -8.06 -19.28 1.85
N LEU A 39 -8.20 -19.24 0.53
CA LEU A 39 -7.29 -19.93 -0.38
C LEU A 39 -5.90 -19.30 -0.36
N GLU A 40 -5.78 -17.98 -0.46
CA GLU A 40 -4.48 -17.30 -0.45
C GLU A 40 -3.71 -17.56 0.85
N LEU A 41 -4.37 -17.50 2.01
CA LEU A 41 -3.77 -17.84 3.29
C LEU A 41 -3.32 -19.31 3.35
N PHE A 42 -4.09 -20.22 2.75
CA PHE A 42 -3.72 -21.63 2.65
C PHE A 42 -2.46 -21.81 1.79
N LEU A 43 -2.43 -21.23 0.61
CA LEU A 43 -1.27 -21.27 -0.29
C LEU A 43 -0.03 -20.67 0.37
N TYR A 44 -0.20 -19.53 1.06
CA TYR A 44 0.87 -18.88 1.81
C TYR A 44 1.47 -19.76 2.92
N VAL A 45 0.62 -20.45 3.67
CA VAL A 45 1.07 -21.32 4.77
C VAL A 45 1.77 -22.58 4.27
N THR A 46 1.22 -23.18 3.21
CA THR A 46 1.73 -24.46 2.69
C THR A 46 2.87 -24.29 1.69
N GLY A 47 3.04 -23.08 1.13
CA GLY A 47 4.05 -22.80 0.09
C GLY A 47 3.76 -23.45 -1.27
N ILE A 48 2.57 -24.01 -1.47
CA ILE A 48 2.18 -24.60 -2.76
C ILE A 48 1.48 -23.55 -3.65
N ASP A 49 1.51 -23.75 -4.96
CA ASP A 49 0.77 -22.92 -5.89
C ASP A 49 -0.68 -23.40 -6.10
N ARG A 50 -1.50 -22.56 -6.76
CA ARG A 50 -2.92 -22.89 -7.06
C ARG A 50 -3.09 -24.16 -7.86
N THR A 51 -2.20 -24.44 -8.80
CA THR A 51 -2.28 -25.64 -9.64
C THR A 51 -2.05 -26.89 -8.79
N THR A 52 -1.03 -26.87 -7.96
CA THR A 52 -0.71 -27.94 -7.00
C THR A 52 -1.87 -28.16 -6.01
N TYR A 53 -2.47 -27.09 -5.49
CA TYR A 53 -3.65 -27.18 -4.64
C TYR A 53 -4.83 -27.87 -5.35
N LEU A 54 -5.12 -27.50 -6.61
CA LEU A 54 -6.24 -28.09 -7.35
C LEU A 54 -6.04 -29.57 -7.63
N ILE A 55 -4.81 -30.01 -7.91
CA ILE A 55 -4.48 -31.40 -8.17
C ILE A 55 -4.57 -32.20 -6.88
N ASN A 56 -4.08 -31.67 -5.76
CA ASN A 56 -3.91 -32.35 -4.49
C ASN A 56 -5.00 -31.98 -3.45
N ALA A 57 -6.14 -31.47 -3.87
CA ALA A 57 -7.18 -30.94 -2.98
C ALA A 57 -7.70 -31.96 -1.94
N THR A 58 -7.56 -33.26 -2.22
CA THR A 58 -7.97 -34.35 -1.34
C THR A 58 -6.84 -34.92 -0.49
N ASP A 59 -5.62 -34.38 -0.64
CA ASP A 59 -4.47 -34.83 0.16
C ASP A 59 -4.62 -34.37 1.62
N GLU A 60 -4.03 -35.12 2.52
CA GLU A 60 -4.04 -34.79 3.94
C GLU A 60 -3.20 -33.54 4.22
N ILE A 61 -3.74 -32.66 5.06
CA ILE A 61 -3.01 -31.48 5.54
C ILE A 61 -2.17 -31.85 6.76
N ASP A 62 -0.92 -31.40 6.76
CA ASP A 62 -0.06 -31.49 7.94
C ASP A 62 -0.62 -30.69 9.12
N ASN A 63 -0.51 -31.25 10.33
CA ASN A 63 -1.05 -30.65 11.55
C ASN A 63 -0.40 -29.30 11.91
N GLU A 64 0.87 -29.06 11.59
CA GLU A 64 1.55 -27.80 11.84
C GLU A 64 1.05 -26.73 10.87
N ALA A 65 0.97 -27.05 9.59
CA ALA A 65 0.40 -26.18 8.56
C ALA A 65 -1.06 -25.84 8.89
N LEU A 66 -1.87 -26.81 9.29
CA LEU A 66 -3.26 -26.56 9.69
C LEU A 66 -3.35 -25.60 10.86
N ARG A 67 -2.55 -25.77 11.92
CA ARG A 67 -2.56 -24.84 13.07
C ARG A 67 -2.20 -23.41 12.65
N LYS A 68 -1.14 -23.26 11.86
CA LYS A 68 -0.70 -21.95 11.35
C LYS A 68 -1.78 -21.31 10.49
N TYR A 69 -2.39 -22.09 9.60
CA TYR A 69 -3.50 -21.63 8.75
C TYR A 69 -4.68 -21.12 9.59
N LEU A 70 -5.12 -21.89 10.59
CA LEU A 70 -6.23 -21.50 11.47
C LEU A 70 -5.94 -20.21 12.24
N VAL A 71 -4.70 -20.00 12.69
CA VAL A 71 -4.29 -18.72 13.31
C VAL A 71 -4.46 -17.55 12.33
N TYR A 72 -4.10 -17.73 11.06
CA TYR A 72 -4.24 -16.69 10.07
C TYR A 72 -5.70 -16.43 9.68
N ILE A 73 -6.53 -17.46 9.59
CA ILE A 73 -7.99 -17.32 9.42
C ILE A 73 -8.60 -16.54 10.57
N ILE A 74 -8.18 -16.80 11.82
CA ILE A 74 -8.64 -16.02 12.97
C ILE A 74 -8.19 -14.56 12.86
N LYS A 75 -6.94 -14.28 12.52
CA LYS A 75 -6.48 -12.92 12.29
C LYS A 75 -7.32 -12.22 11.21
N ARG A 76 -7.54 -12.87 10.07
CA ARG A 76 -8.33 -12.32 8.98
C ARG A 76 -9.79 -12.07 9.38
N SER A 77 -10.39 -12.96 10.18
CA SER A 77 -11.75 -12.79 10.70
C SER A 77 -11.90 -11.61 11.70
N HIS A 78 -10.80 -11.02 12.14
CA HIS A 78 -10.77 -9.75 12.88
C HIS A 78 -10.44 -8.56 11.96
N HIS A 79 -10.70 -8.69 10.66
CA HIS A 79 -10.49 -7.68 9.62
C HIS A 79 -9.04 -7.23 9.44
N ILE A 80 -8.03 -7.95 10.00
CA ILE A 80 -6.63 -7.66 9.66
C ILE A 80 -6.45 -7.88 8.16
N PRO A 81 -5.92 -6.92 7.40
CA PRO A 81 -5.73 -7.05 5.95
C PRO A 81 -4.96 -8.32 5.59
N LEU A 82 -5.41 -9.00 4.53
CA LEU A 82 -4.75 -10.21 4.03
C LEU A 82 -3.25 -9.97 3.83
N GLN A 83 -2.90 -8.84 3.26
CA GLN A 83 -1.53 -8.43 2.95
C GLN A 83 -0.70 -8.21 4.23
N HIS A 84 -1.28 -7.64 5.28
CA HIS A 84 -0.59 -7.51 6.58
C HIS A 84 -0.34 -8.86 7.24
N ILE A 85 -1.28 -9.83 7.09
CA ILE A 85 -1.08 -11.19 7.60
C ILE A 85 0.06 -11.92 6.85
N MET A 86 0.13 -11.74 5.53
CA MET A 86 1.17 -12.33 4.69
C MET A 86 2.50 -11.55 4.75
N GLY A 87 2.46 -10.26 5.14
CA GLY A 87 3.61 -9.38 5.22
C GLY A 87 4.05 -8.81 3.87
N TYR A 88 3.27 -9.01 2.80
CA TYR A 88 3.58 -8.46 1.48
C TYR A 88 2.33 -8.32 0.59
N THR A 89 2.50 -7.50 -0.45
CA THR A 89 1.57 -7.39 -1.58
C THR A 89 2.33 -7.34 -2.91
N TYR A 90 1.60 -7.48 -4.01
CA TYR A 90 2.12 -7.16 -5.34
C TYR A 90 1.53 -5.85 -5.81
N PHE A 91 2.38 -4.99 -6.36
CA PHE A 91 2.03 -3.71 -6.94
C PHE A 91 2.92 -3.46 -8.16
N TYR A 92 2.32 -3.09 -9.27
CA TYR A 92 3.00 -2.84 -10.55
C TYR A 92 3.93 -4.00 -10.97
N GLY A 93 3.46 -5.24 -10.79
CA GLY A 93 4.20 -6.47 -11.10
C GLY A 93 5.38 -6.79 -10.17
N ARG A 94 5.55 -6.07 -9.06
CA ARG A 94 6.65 -6.21 -8.10
C ARG A 94 6.14 -6.54 -6.71
N LYS A 95 6.98 -7.20 -5.91
CA LYS A 95 6.68 -7.52 -4.52
C LYS A 95 7.04 -6.36 -3.61
N TYR A 96 6.12 -5.99 -2.71
CA TYR A 96 6.31 -4.98 -1.68
C TYR A 96 6.01 -5.56 -0.31
N ILE A 97 6.91 -5.37 0.65
CA ILE A 97 6.67 -5.64 2.07
C ILE A 97 5.69 -4.61 2.58
N VAL A 98 4.72 -5.06 3.37
CA VAL A 98 3.73 -4.21 4.04
C VAL A 98 3.48 -4.68 5.46
N ASN A 99 3.15 -3.76 6.33
CA ASN A 99 2.77 -3.99 7.72
C ASN A 99 1.85 -2.84 8.19
N GLU A 100 1.54 -2.79 9.49
CA GLU A 100 0.68 -1.79 10.12
C GLU A 100 1.18 -0.34 10.05
N HIS A 101 2.38 -0.10 9.55
CA HIS A 101 2.98 1.24 9.45
C HIS A 101 2.78 1.91 8.09
N VAL A 102 2.28 1.18 7.11
CA VAL A 102 2.05 1.69 5.75
C VAL A 102 0.67 1.32 5.22
N LEU A 103 0.10 2.23 4.42
CA LEU A 103 -1.06 1.89 3.60
C LEU A 103 -0.69 0.75 2.64
N VAL A 104 -1.52 -0.29 2.58
CA VAL A 104 -1.36 -1.34 1.57
C VAL A 104 -1.49 -0.73 0.17
N PRO A 105 -0.47 -0.84 -0.71
CA PRO A 105 -0.56 -0.32 -2.08
C PRO A 105 -1.83 -0.78 -2.79
N ARG A 106 -2.60 0.18 -3.32
CA ARG A 106 -3.88 -0.08 -4.01
C ARG A 106 -3.66 -0.17 -5.51
N GLN A 107 -4.46 -0.98 -6.20
CA GLN A 107 -4.36 -1.11 -7.66
C GLN A 107 -4.64 0.19 -8.39
N ASP A 108 -5.54 1.03 -7.87
CA ASP A 108 -5.85 2.34 -8.45
C ASP A 108 -4.60 3.25 -8.50
N THR A 109 -3.69 3.12 -7.54
CA THR A 109 -2.41 3.85 -7.51
C THR A 109 -1.47 3.43 -8.65
N GLU A 110 -1.64 2.25 -9.26
CA GLU A 110 -0.88 1.85 -10.45
C GLU A 110 -1.15 2.78 -11.64
N VAL A 111 -2.36 3.33 -11.74
CA VAL A 111 -2.70 4.32 -12.78
C VAL A 111 -1.86 5.59 -12.62
N LEU A 112 -1.63 6.04 -11.36
CA LEU A 112 -0.77 7.19 -11.11
C LEU A 112 0.67 6.91 -11.57
N VAL A 113 1.21 5.72 -11.29
CA VAL A 113 2.54 5.31 -11.77
C VAL A 113 2.60 5.31 -13.29
N GLU A 114 1.58 4.78 -13.98
CA GLU A 114 1.50 4.77 -15.45
C GLU A 114 1.49 6.18 -16.05
N GLU A 115 0.70 7.09 -15.48
CA GLU A 115 0.64 8.47 -15.97
C GLU A 115 1.95 9.22 -15.73
N VAL A 116 2.57 9.07 -14.57
CA VAL A 116 3.88 9.67 -14.28
C VAL A 116 4.97 9.08 -15.20
N ALA A 117 4.93 7.78 -15.46
CA ALA A 117 5.88 7.13 -16.38
C ALA A 117 5.84 7.72 -17.81
N LYS A 118 4.68 8.20 -18.28
CA LYS A 118 4.55 8.87 -19.58
C LYS A 118 5.18 10.27 -19.61
N LEU A 119 5.29 10.92 -18.44
CA LEU A 119 5.85 12.26 -18.28
C LEU A 119 7.34 12.25 -17.97
N THR A 120 7.93 11.08 -17.74
CA THR A 120 9.31 10.92 -17.28
C THR A 120 10.18 10.17 -18.29
N SER A 121 11.48 10.38 -18.19
CA SER A 121 12.53 9.67 -18.91
C SER A 121 13.57 9.15 -17.92
N ALA A 122 14.59 8.42 -18.42
CA ALA A 122 15.68 7.91 -17.58
C ALA A 122 16.46 9.01 -16.83
N ASP A 123 16.46 10.23 -17.32
CA ASP A 123 17.15 11.37 -16.70
C ASP A 123 16.22 12.24 -15.82
N SER A 124 14.95 11.90 -15.72
CA SER A 124 13.99 12.67 -14.94
C SER A 124 14.24 12.55 -13.44
N ARG A 125 14.06 13.67 -12.76
CA ARG A 125 14.12 13.74 -11.30
C ARG A 125 12.72 13.76 -10.74
N VAL A 126 12.40 12.78 -9.89
CA VAL A 126 11.05 12.60 -9.34
C VAL A 126 11.08 12.68 -7.81
N LEU A 127 10.14 13.44 -7.25
CA LEU A 127 9.85 13.49 -5.83
C LEU A 127 8.50 12.80 -5.59
N ASP A 128 8.49 11.79 -4.73
CA ASP A 128 7.28 11.14 -4.22
C ASP A 128 7.01 11.64 -2.80
N MET A 129 5.98 12.46 -2.65
CA MET A 129 5.58 13.05 -1.38
C MET A 129 4.53 12.18 -0.70
N CYS A 130 4.70 11.89 0.60
CA CYS A 130 3.94 10.89 1.35
C CYS A 130 4.17 9.47 0.78
N THR A 131 5.44 9.09 0.64
CA THR A 131 5.85 7.90 -0.10
C THR A 131 5.37 6.57 0.53
N GLY A 132 5.09 6.55 1.84
CA GLY A 132 4.59 5.38 2.55
C GLY A 132 5.51 4.16 2.37
N SER A 133 4.99 3.11 1.75
CA SER A 133 5.76 1.89 1.41
C SER A 133 6.82 2.09 0.31
N GLY A 134 6.89 3.28 -0.29
CA GLY A 134 7.76 3.57 -1.44
C GLY A 134 7.22 3.04 -2.77
N CYS A 135 5.99 2.53 -2.83
CA CYS A 135 5.51 1.79 -4.01
C CYS A 135 5.52 2.61 -5.30
N ILE A 136 5.23 3.90 -5.26
CA ILE A 136 5.25 4.79 -6.43
C ILE A 136 6.69 5.01 -6.89
N ILE A 137 7.54 5.57 -6.03
CA ILE A 137 8.90 5.96 -6.42
C ILE A 137 9.77 4.75 -6.79
N ILE A 138 9.64 3.62 -6.08
CA ILE A 138 10.35 2.39 -6.35
C ILE A 138 9.90 1.78 -7.68
N SER A 139 8.61 1.80 -8.01
CA SER A 139 8.11 1.33 -9.30
C SER A 139 8.66 2.17 -10.44
N LEU A 140 8.59 3.50 -10.35
CA LEU A 140 9.15 4.43 -11.34
C LEU A 140 10.65 4.22 -11.52
N ALA A 141 11.41 4.11 -10.43
CA ALA A 141 12.84 3.84 -10.45
C ALA A 141 13.16 2.51 -11.16
N SER A 142 12.36 1.48 -10.87
CA SER A 142 12.51 0.15 -11.46
C SER A 142 12.24 0.09 -12.96
N LEU A 143 11.47 1.04 -13.50
CA LEU A 143 11.22 1.17 -14.94
C LEU A 143 12.34 1.94 -15.68
N GLY A 144 13.32 2.46 -14.94
CA GLY A 144 14.33 3.36 -15.50
C GLY A 144 13.79 4.74 -15.88
N HIS A 145 12.65 5.13 -15.32
CA HIS A 145 12.00 6.43 -15.55
C HIS A 145 12.43 7.51 -14.57
N THR A 146 13.46 7.24 -13.78
CA THR A 146 14.02 8.20 -12.82
C THR A 146 15.53 8.22 -12.92
N TYR A 147 16.13 9.38 -12.71
CA TYR A 147 17.57 9.54 -12.70
C TYR A 147 18.20 8.70 -11.57
N SER A 148 19.27 7.95 -11.91
CA SER A 148 19.95 7.04 -10.98
C SER A 148 20.97 7.73 -10.05
N GLY A 149 20.96 9.04 -9.98
CA GLY A 149 21.80 9.82 -9.05
C GLY A 149 21.15 10.01 -7.68
N ILE A 150 21.92 10.44 -6.69
CA ILE A 150 21.50 10.68 -5.29
C ILE A 150 20.23 11.55 -5.18
N HIS A 151 20.01 12.45 -6.12
CA HIS A 151 18.89 13.40 -6.07
C HIS A 151 17.86 13.17 -7.19
N GLY A 152 17.91 12.00 -7.84
CA GLY A 152 17.08 11.72 -8.99
C GLY A 152 15.73 11.12 -8.63
N ALA A 153 15.70 10.19 -7.70
CA ALA A 153 14.49 9.52 -7.22
C ALA A 153 14.42 9.67 -5.70
N VAL A 154 13.51 10.51 -5.24
CA VAL A 154 13.40 10.87 -3.81
C VAL A 154 11.99 10.52 -3.32
N GLY A 155 11.91 9.74 -2.24
CA GLY A 155 10.69 9.49 -1.48
C GLY A 155 10.74 10.21 -0.13
N VAL A 156 9.68 10.93 0.20
CA VAL A 156 9.56 11.67 1.45
C VAL A 156 8.36 11.17 2.25
N ASP A 157 8.57 10.92 3.54
CA ASP A 157 7.50 10.62 4.48
C ASP A 157 7.82 11.22 5.85
N VAL A 158 6.79 11.52 6.62
CA VAL A 158 6.95 12.02 8.00
C VAL A 158 7.22 10.86 8.97
N SER A 159 6.74 9.64 8.65
CA SER A 159 6.85 8.44 9.46
C SER A 159 8.18 7.71 9.21
N LEU A 160 9.00 7.59 10.25
CA LEU A 160 10.22 6.76 10.22
C LEU A 160 9.88 5.29 10.00
N ASP A 161 8.81 4.79 10.61
CA ASP A 161 8.39 3.39 10.48
C ASP A 161 7.97 3.07 9.04
N ALA A 162 7.30 4.01 8.35
CA ALA A 162 6.98 3.88 6.93
C ALA A 162 8.25 3.88 6.07
N LEU A 163 9.21 4.74 6.37
CA LEU A 163 10.49 4.80 5.65
C LEU A 163 11.34 3.54 5.87
N GLU A 164 11.25 2.88 7.02
CA GLU A 164 11.89 1.57 7.23
C GLU A 164 11.29 0.51 6.31
N VAL A 165 9.96 0.49 6.15
CA VAL A 165 9.28 -0.38 5.17
C VAL A 165 9.70 -0.04 3.75
N ALA A 166 9.74 1.25 3.38
CA ALA A 166 10.19 1.71 2.07
C ALA A 166 11.66 1.33 1.79
N GLN A 167 12.53 1.40 2.80
CA GLN A 167 13.93 0.95 2.68
C GLN A 167 14.01 -0.54 2.36
N ASN A 168 13.26 -1.39 3.07
CA ASN A 168 13.20 -2.82 2.78
C ASN A 168 12.68 -3.07 1.36
N ASN A 169 11.66 -2.32 0.93
CA ASN A 169 11.09 -2.41 -0.42
C ASN A 169 12.08 -1.97 -1.50
N LYS A 170 12.83 -0.91 -1.27
CA LYS A 170 13.93 -0.46 -2.12
C LYS A 170 14.97 -1.55 -2.32
N ASP A 171 15.36 -2.25 -1.23
CA ASP A 171 16.38 -3.28 -1.26
C ASP A 171 15.92 -4.53 -2.04
N ILE A 172 14.72 -5.06 -1.77
CA ILE A 172 14.18 -6.24 -2.47
C ILE A 172 13.90 -5.98 -3.96
N ASN A 173 13.65 -4.71 -4.34
CA ASN A 173 13.40 -4.31 -5.73
C ASN A 173 14.67 -3.83 -6.46
N ASN A 174 15.85 -3.89 -5.81
CA ASN A 174 17.15 -3.55 -6.37
C ASN A 174 17.23 -2.14 -6.97
N VAL A 175 16.72 -1.14 -6.27
CA VAL A 175 16.81 0.29 -6.64
C VAL A 175 17.55 1.12 -5.59
N PRO A 176 18.84 0.83 -5.32
CA PRO A 176 19.60 1.42 -4.21
C PRO A 176 19.77 2.94 -4.32
N TYR A 177 19.55 3.51 -5.49
CA TYR A 177 19.70 4.94 -5.77
C TYR A 177 18.47 5.79 -5.41
N VAL A 178 17.35 5.17 -5.00
CA VAL A 178 16.22 5.91 -4.43
C VAL A 178 16.65 6.47 -3.08
N GLU A 179 16.59 7.78 -2.91
CA GLU A 179 16.82 8.45 -1.63
C GLU A 179 15.52 8.52 -0.84
N LEU A 180 15.54 8.10 0.44
CA LEU A 180 14.40 8.17 1.34
C LEU A 180 14.70 9.19 2.43
N ILE A 181 13.83 10.17 2.60
CA ILE A 181 14.06 11.32 3.50
C ILE A 181 12.88 11.44 4.47
N GLN A 182 13.16 11.44 5.78
CA GLN A 182 12.15 11.82 6.75
C GLN A 182 11.93 13.34 6.70
N SER A 183 10.68 13.75 6.46
CA SER A 183 10.31 15.15 6.42
C SER A 183 8.81 15.34 6.64
N ASP A 184 8.43 16.38 7.36
CA ASP A 184 7.07 16.91 7.26
C ASP A 184 7.01 17.75 5.98
N MET A 185 6.34 17.18 4.96
CA MET A 185 6.28 17.74 3.62
C MET A 185 7.68 18.13 3.10
N PHE A 186 7.91 19.40 2.82
CA PHE A 186 9.14 19.92 2.21
C PHE A 186 10.21 20.36 3.22
N GLU A 187 9.97 20.30 4.52
CA GLU A 187 10.86 20.89 5.53
C GLU A 187 12.32 20.43 5.41
N ALA A 188 12.55 19.11 5.31
CA ALA A 188 13.91 18.58 5.19
C ALA A 188 14.55 18.81 3.80
N LEU A 189 13.80 19.31 2.82
CA LEU A 189 14.30 19.67 1.49
C LEU A 189 14.72 21.13 1.42
N GLU A 190 14.33 21.96 2.39
CA GLU A 190 14.66 23.40 2.41
C GLU A 190 16.18 23.61 2.39
N GLY A 191 16.62 24.55 1.57
CA GLY A 191 18.04 24.90 1.44
C GLY A 191 18.92 23.89 0.69
N ARG A 192 18.38 22.71 0.30
CA ARG A 192 19.17 21.71 -0.45
C ARG A 192 19.30 22.02 -1.95
N GLY A 193 18.60 23.02 -2.47
CA GLY A 193 18.63 23.37 -3.90
C GLY A 193 18.11 22.26 -4.83
N MET A 194 17.30 21.35 -4.30
CA MET A 194 16.73 20.24 -5.06
C MET A 194 15.64 20.75 -5.99
N LYS A 195 15.63 20.26 -7.22
CA LYS A 195 14.60 20.53 -8.21
C LYS A 195 14.20 19.22 -8.88
N PHE A 196 12.93 19.09 -9.26
CA PHE A 196 12.33 17.88 -9.80
C PHE A 196 11.58 18.17 -11.10
N ASP A 197 11.57 17.20 -12.00
CA ASP A 197 10.77 17.25 -13.23
C ASP A 197 9.33 16.84 -12.95
N VAL A 198 9.15 15.95 -11.96
CA VAL A 198 7.82 15.55 -11.49
C VAL A 198 7.81 15.51 -9.96
N ILE A 199 6.77 16.07 -9.38
CA ILE A 199 6.35 15.83 -8.00
C ILE A 199 5.09 14.99 -8.08
N VAL A 200 5.12 13.81 -7.45
CA VAL A 200 3.97 12.90 -7.39
C VAL A 200 3.57 12.67 -5.93
N SER A 201 2.29 12.49 -5.67
CA SER A 201 1.81 12.12 -4.34
C SER A 201 0.49 11.37 -4.38
N ASN A 202 0.37 10.37 -3.53
CA ASN A 202 -0.90 9.84 -3.03
C ASN A 202 -1.01 10.27 -1.56
N PRO A 203 -1.42 11.51 -1.27
CA PRO A 203 -1.42 12.03 0.09
C PRO A 203 -2.67 11.57 0.84
N PRO A 204 -2.70 11.64 2.19
CA PRO A 204 -3.93 11.42 2.96
C PRO A 204 -5.02 12.39 2.51
N TYR A 205 -6.18 11.85 2.10
CA TYR A 205 -7.25 12.67 1.50
C TYR A 205 -8.65 12.41 2.06
N ILE A 206 -8.78 11.58 3.08
CA ILE A 206 -10.08 11.26 3.68
C ILE A 206 -10.42 12.30 4.74
N PRO A 207 -11.59 12.98 4.65
CA PRO A 207 -12.00 13.89 5.71
C PRO A 207 -12.09 13.18 7.06
N THR A 208 -11.53 13.78 8.12
CA THR A 208 -11.43 13.17 9.46
C THR A 208 -12.76 12.57 9.93
N ARG A 209 -13.89 13.26 9.67
CA ARG A 209 -15.23 12.81 10.06
C ARG A 209 -15.67 11.52 9.37
N VAL A 210 -15.13 11.24 8.16
CA VAL A 210 -15.50 10.09 7.32
C VAL A 210 -14.77 8.83 7.76
N ILE A 211 -13.57 8.95 8.33
CA ILE A 211 -12.71 7.81 8.72
C ILE A 211 -13.45 6.82 9.63
N LYS A 212 -14.31 7.33 10.54
CA LYS A 212 -15.09 6.46 11.45
C LYS A 212 -16.10 5.56 10.74
N GLY A 213 -16.49 5.90 9.52
CA GLY A 213 -17.44 5.13 8.71
C GLY A 213 -16.78 4.25 7.65
N LEU A 214 -15.47 4.21 7.58
CA LEU A 214 -14.75 3.33 6.66
C LEU A 214 -14.88 1.86 7.09
N ASP A 215 -14.65 0.97 6.15
CA ASP A 215 -14.56 -0.46 6.40
C ASP A 215 -13.60 -0.76 7.53
N GLU A 216 -13.92 -1.76 8.36
CA GLU A 216 -13.13 -2.09 9.54
C GLU A 216 -11.68 -2.40 9.20
N GLU A 217 -11.44 -3.03 8.06
CA GLU A 217 -10.11 -3.34 7.55
C GLU A 217 -9.24 -2.09 7.41
N VAL A 218 -9.77 -1.04 6.80
CA VAL A 218 -9.07 0.24 6.61
C VAL A 218 -8.98 0.99 7.95
N ARG A 219 -10.12 1.16 8.61
CA ARG A 219 -10.23 1.99 9.81
C ARG A 219 -9.40 1.51 10.99
N LEU A 220 -9.24 0.19 11.15
CA LEU A 220 -8.58 -0.42 12.32
C LEU A 220 -7.11 -0.78 12.05
N HIS A 221 -6.71 -0.93 10.80
CA HIS A 221 -5.42 -1.54 10.47
C HIS A 221 -4.54 -0.71 9.55
N ASP A 222 -5.10 0.22 8.76
CA ASP A 222 -4.27 1.19 8.05
C ASP A 222 -3.86 2.34 9.00
N PRO A 223 -2.65 2.90 8.88
CA PRO A 223 -2.21 3.99 9.74
C PRO A 223 -3.12 5.21 9.60
N PHE A 224 -3.63 5.74 10.71
CA PHE A 224 -4.50 6.92 10.72
C PHE A 224 -3.87 8.10 9.96
N ILE A 225 -2.56 8.31 10.11
CA ILE A 225 -1.81 9.38 9.45
C ILE A 225 -1.81 9.23 7.92
N ALA A 226 -1.95 8.00 7.39
CA ALA A 226 -2.02 7.73 5.96
C ALA A 226 -3.43 7.95 5.38
N LEU A 227 -4.44 8.12 6.24
CA LEU A 227 -5.84 8.29 5.83
C LEU A 227 -6.32 9.73 5.97
N ASP A 228 -5.92 10.43 7.05
CA ASP A 228 -6.52 11.67 7.50
C ASP A 228 -6.06 12.89 6.69
N GLY A 229 -6.91 13.37 5.81
CA GLY A 229 -6.75 14.60 5.03
C GLY A 229 -7.27 15.87 5.72
N ASP A 230 -7.52 15.84 7.05
CA ASP A 230 -8.08 16.93 7.85
C ASP A 230 -9.58 17.17 7.57
N GLU A 231 -10.14 18.32 7.94
CA GLU A 231 -11.59 18.60 7.96
C GLU A 231 -12.30 18.28 6.64
N ASP A 232 -11.70 18.66 5.49
CA ASP A 232 -12.28 18.52 4.16
C ASP A 232 -11.55 17.56 3.22
N GLY A 233 -10.48 16.90 3.72
CA GLY A 233 -9.67 15.98 2.95
C GLY A 233 -8.72 16.64 1.94
N LEU A 234 -8.52 17.96 2.01
CA LEU A 234 -7.76 18.71 0.99
C LEU A 234 -6.50 19.37 1.55
N LYS A 235 -6.17 19.16 2.80
CA LYS A 235 -5.04 19.80 3.48
C LYS A 235 -3.73 19.61 2.73
N PHE A 236 -3.40 18.38 2.42
CA PHE A 236 -2.11 18.05 1.82
C PHE A 236 -2.01 18.53 0.36
N TYR A 237 -3.11 18.50 -0.40
CA TYR A 237 -3.13 19.10 -1.74
C TYR A 237 -2.80 20.60 -1.70
N ARG A 238 -3.32 21.34 -0.72
CA ARG A 238 -2.99 22.77 -0.57
C ARG A 238 -1.51 22.97 -0.22
N ILE A 239 -0.99 22.23 0.76
CA ILE A 239 0.39 22.35 1.20
C ILE A 239 1.36 22.00 0.07
N ILE A 240 1.13 20.89 -0.61
CA ILE A 240 2.01 20.42 -1.68
C ILE A 240 1.94 21.37 -2.87
N THR A 241 0.75 21.80 -3.29
CA THR A 241 0.58 22.71 -4.42
C THR A 241 1.21 24.09 -4.17
N ASP A 242 1.06 24.65 -2.97
CA ASP A 242 1.67 25.92 -2.57
C ASP A 242 3.20 25.90 -2.72
N LYS A 243 3.84 24.81 -2.33
CA LYS A 243 5.30 24.67 -2.32
C LYS A 243 5.88 24.08 -3.61
N ALA A 244 5.07 23.36 -4.40
CA ALA A 244 5.56 22.62 -5.56
C ALA A 244 6.36 23.49 -6.54
N ARG A 245 5.93 24.74 -6.77
CA ARG A 245 6.63 25.70 -7.66
C ARG A 245 8.08 25.94 -7.25
N ASP A 246 8.37 25.94 -5.95
CA ASP A 246 9.72 26.15 -5.43
C ASP A 246 10.64 24.94 -5.67
N TYR A 247 10.08 23.79 -6.00
CA TYR A 247 10.80 22.54 -6.19
C TYR A 247 10.69 21.95 -7.61
N LEU A 248 9.75 22.43 -8.43
CA LEU A 248 9.66 22.00 -9.83
C LEU A 248 10.70 22.69 -10.71
N ASN A 249 11.23 21.96 -11.66
CA ASN A 249 11.93 22.50 -12.82
C ASN A 249 10.94 23.28 -13.70
N LYS A 250 11.48 24.09 -14.61
CA LYS A 250 10.67 24.70 -15.65
C LYS A 250 9.99 23.59 -16.48
N ASP A 251 8.69 23.74 -16.75
CA ASP A 251 7.87 22.76 -17.45
C ASP A 251 7.71 21.42 -16.72
N GLY A 252 7.97 21.37 -15.40
CA GLY A 252 7.75 20.19 -14.56
C GLY A 252 6.28 19.98 -14.21
N TYR A 253 5.97 18.78 -13.74
CA TYR A 253 4.59 18.34 -13.49
C TYR A 253 4.34 18.07 -12.00
N LEU A 254 3.10 18.33 -11.56
CA LEU A 254 2.57 17.96 -10.27
C LEU A 254 1.42 16.96 -10.47
N CYS A 255 1.57 15.75 -9.94
CA CYS A 255 0.63 14.65 -10.16
C CYS A 255 0.07 14.14 -8.82
N TYR A 256 -1.24 13.93 -8.76
CA TYR A 256 -1.92 13.45 -7.56
C TYR A 256 -2.81 12.23 -7.83
N GLU A 257 -2.84 11.31 -6.88
CA GLU A 257 -4.02 10.51 -6.64
C GLU A 257 -5.02 11.34 -5.84
N ILE A 258 -6.31 11.20 -6.15
CA ILE A 258 -7.37 11.99 -5.50
C ILE A 258 -8.55 11.11 -5.12
N GLY A 259 -9.31 11.51 -4.11
CA GLY A 259 -10.60 10.88 -3.79
C GLY A 259 -11.60 11.03 -4.96
N HIS A 260 -12.48 10.06 -5.12
CA HIS A 260 -13.41 9.96 -6.25
C HIS A 260 -14.32 11.21 -6.44
N ASP A 261 -14.54 11.99 -5.39
CA ASP A 261 -15.38 13.18 -5.38
C ASP A 261 -14.58 14.50 -5.28
N GLN A 262 -13.24 14.44 -5.34
CA GLN A 262 -12.38 15.60 -5.09
C GLN A 262 -11.87 16.30 -6.35
N ALA A 263 -12.12 15.75 -7.55
CA ALA A 263 -11.52 16.24 -8.80
C ALA A 263 -11.72 17.75 -9.02
N ALA A 264 -12.94 18.27 -8.87
CA ALA A 264 -13.22 19.70 -9.06
C ALA A 264 -12.45 20.58 -8.05
N LYS A 265 -12.46 20.18 -6.77
CA LYS A 265 -11.82 20.95 -5.69
C LYS A 265 -10.29 20.97 -5.82
N VAL A 266 -9.69 19.82 -6.17
CA VAL A 266 -8.24 19.73 -6.39
C VAL A 266 -7.86 20.52 -7.64
N SER A 267 -8.65 20.49 -8.71
CA SER A 267 -8.45 21.33 -9.89
C SER A 267 -8.50 22.83 -9.57
N ASP A 268 -9.43 23.25 -8.71
CA ASP A 268 -9.51 24.63 -8.23
C ASP A 268 -8.28 25.04 -7.44
N ILE A 269 -7.77 24.14 -6.56
CA ILE A 269 -6.53 24.36 -5.82
C ILE A 269 -5.37 24.56 -6.82
N LEU A 270 -5.16 23.62 -7.73
CA LEU A 270 -4.10 23.72 -8.74
C LEU A 270 -4.18 25.02 -9.54
N SER A 271 -5.38 25.40 -9.98
CA SER A 271 -5.61 26.63 -10.76
C SER A 271 -5.36 27.90 -9.97
N SER A 272 -5.53 27.89 -8.66
CA SER A 272 -5.32 29.07 -7.81
C SER A 272 -3.84 29.42 -7.60
N TYR A 273 -2.95 28.48 -7.86
CA TYR A 273 -1.49 28.67 -7.77
C TYR A 273 -0.81 28.88 -9.15
N GLY A 274 -1.55 28.75 -10.25
CA GLY A 274 -1.14 29.08 -11.63
C GLY A 274 -0.57 27.93 -12.41
#